data_80ff4edd8dcc02c9660af81077263a44
#
_entry.id   80ff4edd8dcc02c9660af81077263a44
#
_cell.length_a   1.000
_cell.length_b   1.000
_cell.length_c   1.000
_cell.angle_alpha   90.00
_cell.angle_beta   90.00
_cell.angle_gamma   90.00
#
_symmetry.space_group_name_H-M   'P 1'
#
loop_
_entity.id
_entity.type
_entity.pdbx_description
1 polymer ?
#
loop_
_entity_poly.entity_id
_entity_poly.type
_entity_poly.pdbx_seq_one_letter_code
_entity_poly.pdbx_strand_id
1 'polypeptide(L)'
;MTGSGTGTRGVVYGIDFGTWTSALVILRQGHPPMPVRDPVSPHGATSVRSAVCLLPDGSMVVGQAAQNSRLQRPERFRAEFKREFGEPFPHQLGERRFSTEELTAKVLGFLVEQSRRAVSSAPDRVVITVPATWERARRELMAGAAEAAGIRPETVEIHTEPVAAAVYALHDHGMDRDRTVLVYDLGGGTFDLAIARGTRDGFTVLGSPGGLSDVGGLAIDQAVLALIRDRCPGALDSLLSGGADADDARALRRRTQLAEACTTFKQQLSVSSEHSDMLTMLDPPVEVTLTRADLREAIRPMLSDTVTECERVLRAHGLDWGDLDLIVPVGGSSRLPMVGEMLTDRSGLPVLDVSEPELAVATGAAWLAQGAVPARIAAPPPADTPPQSRPPGALPTGVRALLDAGLTDRMVLEAVRRARS
;
A
#
# COMPACT_ATOMS: atom_id res chain seq x y z
N MET A 1 47.24 6.91 3.21
CA MET A 1 46.87 5.49 3.22
C MET A 1 45.37 5.38 3.05
N THR A 2 44.99 4.83 1.97
CA THR A 2 43.72 4.80 1.30
C THR A 2 42.68 4.00 2.08
N GLY A 3 41.65 4.69 2.60
CA GLY A 3 40.41 4.04 3.06
C GLY A 3 39.64 3.55 1.85
N SER A 4 39.64 2.24 1.61
CA SER A 4 38.87 1.59 0.58
C SER A 4 37.39 1.60 0.99
N GLY A 5 36.66 2.62 0.53
CA GLY A 5 35.22 2.57 0.47
C GLY A 5 34.80 1.45 -0.49
N THR A 6 34.27 0.35 0.00
CA THR A 6 33.63 -0.72 -0.80
C THR A 6 32.28 -0.24 -1.33
N GLY A 7 32.30 0.78 -2.21
CA GLY A 7 31.14 1.14 -3.01
C GLY A 7 30.92 0.03 -4.05
N THR A 8 29.87 -0.74 -3.93
CA THR A 8 29.42 -1.71 -4.93
C THR A 8 29.24 -1.01 -6.27
N ARG A 9 30.08 -1.39 -7.27
CA ARG A 9 30.04 -0.87 -8.65
C ARG A 9 28.89 -1.49 -9.48
N GLY A 10 27.82 -1.92 -8.83
CA GLY A 10 26.81 -2.77 -9.43
C GLY A 10 25.44 -2.11 -9.63
N VAL A 11 24.55 -2.89 -10.18
CA VAL A 11 23.12 -2.59 -10.31
C VAL A 11 22.41 -3.06 -9.03
N VAL A 12 21.59 -2.21 -8.42
CA VAL A 12 20.77 -2.59 -7.27
C VAL A 12 19.31 -2.27 -7.51
N TYR A 13 18.41 -3.04 -6.90
CA TYR A 13 16.98 -2.86 -7.01
C TYR A 13 16.37 -2.54 -5.65
N GLY A 14 15.44 -1.57 -5.64
CA GLY A 14 14.48 -1.37 -4.56
C GLY A 14 13.09 -1.75 -5.05
N ILE A 15 12.42 -2.63 -4.33
CA ILE A 15 11.08 -3.10 -4.67
C ILE A 15 10.13 -2.79 -3.53
N ASP A 16 9.10 -2.03 -3.85
CA ASP A 16 7.92 -1.87 -3.00
C ASP A 16 6.79 -2.75 -3.55
N PHE A 17 6.40 -3.79 -2.80
CA PHE A 17 5.25 -4.63 -3.11
C PHE A 17 4.04 -4.10 -2.35
N GLY A 18 3.27 -3.20 -2.97
CA GLY A 18 2.10 -2.57 -2.37
C GLY A 18 0.79 -3.36 -2.59
N THR A 19 -0.23 -3.03 -1.80
CA THR A 19 -1.57 -3.63 -1.94
C THR A 19 -2.24 -3.24 -3.25
N TRP A 20 -2.12 -1.99 -3.66
CA TRP A 20 -2.76 -1.43 -4.86
C TRP A 20 -1.82 -1.42 -6.07
N THR A 21 -0.63 -0.90 -5.88
CA THR A 21 0.44 -0.86 -6.89
C THR A 21 1.73 -1.34 -6.28
N SER A 22 2.59 -1.90 -7.10
CA SER A 22 3.97 -2.25 -6.76
C SER A 22 4.93 -1.47 -7.66
N ALA A 23 6.11 -1.15 -7.14
CA ALA A 23 7.13 -0.41 -7.87
C ALA A 23 8.50 -1.09 -7.76
N LEU A 24 9.30 -1.00 -8.80
CA LEU A 24 10.71 -1.36 -8.78
C LEU A 24 11.53 -0.18 -9.30
N VAL A 25 12.51 0.23 -8.50
CA VAL A 25 13.47 1.27 -8.87
C VAL A 25 14.85 0.64 -9.01
N ILE A 26 15.50 0.93 -10.13
CA ILE A 26 16.86 0.51 -10.46
C ILE A 26 17.80 1.67 -10.12
N LEU A 27 18.86 1.37 -9.36
CA LEU A 27 19.97 2.29 -9.18
C LEU A 27 21.24 1.74 -9.80
N ARG A 28 21.98 2.63 -10.44
CA ARG A 28 23.33 2.40 -10.98
C ARG A 28 24.21 3.55 -10.59
N GLN A 29 25.48 3.26 -10.31
CA GLN A 29 26.43 4.30 -9.94
C GLN A 29 26.49 5.42 -11.00
N GLY A 30 26.34 6.67 -10.57
CA GLY A 30 26.39 7.85 -11.45
C GLY A 30 25.14 8.08 -12.30
N HIS A 31 24.06 7.33 -12.08
CA HIS A 31 22.77 7.53 -12.75
C HIS A 31 21.67 7.86 -11.75
N PRO A 32 20.66 8.65 -12.14
CA PRO A 32 19.49 8.88 -11.30
C PRO A 32 18.69 7.58 -11.11
N PRO A 33 17.85 7.51 -10.06
CA PRO A 33 16.90 6.44 -9.89
C PRO A 33 16.05 6.23 -11.14
N MET A 34 15.90 4.98 -11.58
CA MET A 34 15.15 4.65 -12.78
C MET A 34 13.99 3.71 -12.40
N PRO A 35 12.75 4.20 -12.34
CA PRO A 35 11.60 3.35 -12.08
C PRO A 35 11.30 2.46 -13.30
N VAL A 36 10.92 1.22 -13.01
CA VAL A 36 10.40 0.28 -14.01
C VAL A 36 8.99 0.69 -14.40
N ARG A 37 8.68 0.59 -15.70
CA ARG A 37 7.38 0.98 -16.24
C ARG A 37 6.54 -0.23 -16.61
N ASP A 38 5.22 -0.11 -16.44
CA ASP A 38 4.28 -1.06 -17.03
C ASP A 38 4.13 -0.74 -18.53
N PRO A 39 4.55 -1.64 -19.44
CA PRO A 39 4.54 -1.37 -20.88
C PRO A 39 3.14 -1.25 -21.48
N VAL A 40 2.11 -1.74 -20.77
CA VAL A 40 0.71 -1.71 -21.23
C VAL A 40 -0.05 -0.53 -20.63
N SER A 41 0.52 0.09 -19.58
CA SER A 41 -0.15 1.24 -18.95
C SER A 41 -0.19 2.46 -19.87
N PRO A 42 -1.34 3.15 -19.95
CA PRO A 42 -1.40 4.44 -20.59
C PRO A 42 -0.38 5.39 -19.95
N HIS A 43 0.33 6.15 -20.77
CA HIS A 43 1.34 7.12 -20.33
C HIS A 43 2.57 6.51 -19.61
N GLY A 44 2.78 5.18 -19.68
CA GLY A 44 3.95 4.51 -19.12
C GLY A 44 4.10 4.70 -17.61
N ALA A 45 3.07 4.34 -16.86
CA ALA A 45 3.08 4.44 -15.40
C ALA A 45 4.32 3.79 -14.79
N THR A 46 4.90 4.48 -13.81
CA THR A 46 6.11 4.09 -13.07
C THR A 46 5.82 3.12 -11.92
N SER A 47 4.56 2.80 -11.70
CA SER A 47 4.11 1.75 -10.79
C SER A 47 3.20 0.76 -11.53
N VAL A 48 3.24 -0.49 -11.11
CA VAL A 48 2.49 -1.61 -11.71
C VAL A 48 1.33 -1.97 -10.79
N ARG A 49 0.13 -2.15 -11.34
CA ARG A 49 -1.02 -2.65 -10.56
C ARG A 49 -0.68 -4.00 -9.93
N SER A 50 -0.88 -4.15 -8.63
CA SER A 50 -0.73 -5.42 -7.89
C SER A 50 -1.93 -6.33 -8.20
N ALA A 51 -2.07 -6.68 -9.49
CA ALA A 51 -3.19 -7.45 -10.01
C ALA A 51 -2.70 -8.52 -10.98
N VAL A 52 -3.42 -9.65 -11.01
CA VAL A 52 -3.16 -10.80 -11.87
C VAL A 52 -4.44 -11.27 -12.55
N CYS A 53 -4.33 -11.84 -13.74
CA CYS A 53 -5.44 -12.50 -14.41
C CYS A 53 -4.95 -13.78 -15.11
N LEU A 54 -5.61 -14.91 -14.82
CA LEU A 54 -5.33 -16.19 -15.46
C LEU A 54 -6.03 -16.24 -16.82
N LEU A 55 -5.25 -16.36 -17.90
CA LEU A 55 -5.80 -16.49 -19.26
C LEU A 55 -6.27 -17.92 -19.56
N PRO A 56 -7.10 -18.13 -20.61
CA PRO A 56 -7.61 -19.45 -20.97
C PRO A 56 -6.51 -20.46 -21.36
N ASP A 57 -5.38 -19.99 -21.89
CA ASP A 57 -4.22 -20.81 -22.23
C ASP A 57 -3.38 -21.24 -21.01
N GLY A 58 -3.78 -20.84 -19.80
CA GLY A 58 -3.10 -21.14 -18.56
C GLY A 58 -1.95 -20.17 -18.22
N SER A 59 -1.64 -19.22 -19.08
CA SER A 59 -0.69 -18.13 -18.77
C SER A 59 -1.31 -17.10 -17.83
N MET A 60 -0.46 -16.36 -17.11
CA MET A 60 -0.89 -15.32 -16.19
C MET A 60 -0.35 -13.96 -16.63
N VAL A 61 -1.24 -12.99 -16.79
CA VAL A 61 -0.88 -11.61 -17.03
C VAL A 61 -0.93 -10.81 -15.73
N VAL A 62 -0.11 -9.77 -15.65
CA VAL A 62 0.10 -8.95 -14.44
C VAL A 62 -0.09 -7.48 -14.79
N GLY A 63 -0.34 -6.65 -13.80
CA GLY A 63 -0.37 -5.21 -13.94
C GLY A 63 -1.57 -4.71 -14.75
N GLN A 64 -1.34 -3.75 -15.62
CA GLN A 64 -2.39 -3.16 -16.45
C GLN A 64 -3.03 -4.17 -17.41
N ALA A 65 -2.27 -5.16 -17.89
CA ALA A 65 -2.82 -6.23 -18.74
C ALA A 65 -3.86 -7.09 -17.98
N ALA A 66 -3.61 -7.37 -16.70
CA ALA A 66 -4.58 -8.04 -15.84
C ALA A 66 -5.81 -7.14 -15.61
N GLN A 67 -5.59 -5.87 -15.30
CA GLN A 67 -6.65 -4.88 -15.11
C GLN A 67 -7.56 -4.75 -16.34
N ASN A 68 -7.00 -4.75 -17.53
CA ASN A 68 -7.77 -4.71 -18.78
C ASN A 68 -8.62 -5.98 -19.01
N SER A 69 -8.23 -7.10 -18.42
CA SER A 69 -8.93 -8.39 -18.57
C SER A 69 -10.05 -8.60 -17.54
N ARG A 70 -10.13 -7.80 -16.48
CA ARG A 70 -10.99 -8.01 -15.32
C ARG A 70 -12.49 -8.11 -15.60
N LEU A 71 -13.01 -7.27 -16.51
CA LEU A 71 -14.43 -7.28 -16.86
C LEU A 71 -14.80 -8.43 -17.82
N GLN A 72 -13.84 -8.92 -18.60
CA GLN A 72 -14.04 -10.07 -19.47
C GLN A 72 -13.93 -11.40 -18.73
N ARG A 73 -13.08 -11.45 -17.68
CA ARG A 73 -12.73 -12.65 -16.92
C ARG A 73 -12.70 -12.39 -15.41
N PRO A 74 -13.81 -11.90 -14.84
CA PRO A 74 -13.83 -11.50 -13.43
C PRO A 74 -13.51 -12.66 -12.48
N GLU A 75 -13.91 -13.90 -12.82
CA GLU A 75 -13.64 -15.13 -12.06
C GLU A 75 -12.17 -15.61 -12.15
N ARG A 76 -11.39 -15.02 -13.06
CA ARG A 76 -9.96 -15.32 -13.27
C ARG A 76 -9.04 -14.18 -12.88
N PHE A 77 -9.62 -13.06 -12.41
CA PHE A 77 -8.91 -11.86 -12.00
C PHE A 77 -8.78 -11.79 -10.48
N ARG A 78 -7.63 -11.34 -10.00
CA ARG A 78 -7.41 -11.03 -8.58
C ARG A 78 -6.52 -9.82 -8.42
N ALA A 79 -6.91 -8.92 -7.50
CA ALA A 79 -6.13 -7.77 -7.04
C ALA A 79 -6.15 -7.74 -5.51
N GLU A 80 -5.34 -6.85 -4.90
CA GLU A 80 -5.36 -6.53 -3.47
C GLU A 80 -5.03 -7.71 -2.53
N PHE A 81 -4.53 -8.80 -3.07
CA PHE A 81 -4.26 -10.04 -2.34
C PHE A 81 -3.12 -9.92 -1.30
N LYS A 82 -2.31 -8.84 -1.33
CA LYS A 82 -1.30 -8.59 -0.29
C LYS A 82 -1.88 -8.60 1.13
N ARG A 83 -3.15 -8.21 1.29
CA ARG A 83 -3.84 -8.22 2.60
C ARG A 83 -3.99 -9.63 3.19
N GLU A 84 -4.01 -10.64 2.33
CA GLU A 84 -4.15 -12.05 2.69
C GLU A 84 -2.79 -12.78 2.68
N PHE A 85 -1.67 -12.03 2.63
CA PHE A 85 -0.33 -12.60 2.59
C PHE A 85 0.00 -13.34 3.90
N GLY A 86 0.43 -14.61 3.75
CA GLY A 86 0.68 -15.50 4.88
C GLY A 86 -0.57 -16.19 5.44
N GLU A 87 -1.73 -15.99 4.82
CA GLU A 87 -2.95 -16.71 5.19
C GLU A 87 -3.04 -18.05 4.44
N PRO A 88 -3.52 -19.13 5.06
CA PRO A 88 -3.51 -20.47 4.48
C PRO A 88 -4.59 -20.71 3.40
N PHE A 89 -5.33 -19.68 3.03
CA PHE A 89 -6.46 -19.80 2.12
C PHE A 89 -6.06 -19.43 0.70
N PRO A 90 -6.18 -20.37 -0.29
CA PRO A 90 -5.83 -20.07 -1.65
C PRO A 90 -6.90 -19.24 -2.35
N HIS A 91 -6.45 -18.43 -3.30
CA HIS A 91 -7.29 -17.69 -4.23
C HIS A 91 -7.73 -18.59 -5.38
N GLN A 92 -9.03 -18.64 -5.65
CA GLN A 92 -9.58 -19.32 -6.82
C GLN A 92 -9.53 -18.39 -8.03
N LEU A 93 -8.85 -18.81 -9.11
CA LEU A 93 -8.83 -18.14 -10.42
C LEU A 93 -9.27 -19.14 -11.49
N GLY A 94 -10.50 -19.05 -11.92
CA GLY A 94 -11.13 -20.09 -12.75
C GLY A 94 -11.10 -21.44 -12.04
N GLU A 95 -10.52 -22.46 -12.66
CA GLU A 95 -10.41 -23.81 -12.09
C GLU A 95 -9.14 -24.04 -11.24
N ARG A 96 -8.22 -23.08 -11.21
CA ARG A 96 -6.94 -23.20 -10.50
C ARG A 96 -6.95 -22.43 -9.18
N ARG A 97 -6.16 -22.93 -8.24
CA ARG A 97 -5.95 -22.30 -6.94
C ARG A 97 -4.49 -21.84 -6.83
N PHE A 98 -4.31 -20.69 -6.22
CA PHE A 98 -2.99 -20.08 -6.01
C PHE A 98 -2.90 -19.55 -4.57
N SER A 99 -1.77 -19.78 -3.91
CA SER A 99 -1.50 -19.07 -2.65
C SER A 99 -1.24 -17.58 -2.91
N THR A 100 -1.32 -16.77 -1.87
CA THR A 100 -0.97 -15.35 -1.98
C THR A 100 0.50 -15.17 -2.37
N GLU A 101 1.38 -16.02 -1.87
CA GLU A 101 2.81 -16.01 -2.17
C GLU A 101 3.07 -16.34 -3.64
N GLU A 102 2.34 -17.30 -4.23
CA GLU A 102 2.43 -17.60 -5.66
C GLU A 102 1.99 -16.41 -6.52
N LEU A 103 0.91 -15.73 -6.15
CA LEU A 103 0.46 -14.52 -6.85
C LEU A 103 1.47 -13.37 -6.69
N THR A 104 2.03 -13.22 -5.49
CA THR A 104 3.11 -12.24 -5.22
C THR A 104 4.33 -12.51 -6.08
N ALA A 105 4.75 -13.76 -6.18
CA ALA A 105 5.86 -14.15 -7.05
C ALA A 105 5.61 -13.79 -8.53
N LYS A 106 4.34 -13.83 -9.01
CA LYS A 106 4.01 -13.38 -10.37
C LYS A 106 4.22 -11.88 -10.55
N VAL A 107 3.81 -11.06 -9.57
CA VAL A 107 4.00 -9.60 -9.62
C VAL A 107 5.49 -9.25 -9.53
N LEU A 108 6.23 -9.84 -8.59
CA LEU A 108 7.67 -9.63 -8.46
C LEU A 108 8.42 -10.08 -9.73
N GLY A 109 8.06 -11.26 -10.29
CA GLY A 109 8.65 -11.78 -11.52
C GLY A 109 8.40 -10.88 -12.72
N PHE A 110 7.20 -10.27 -12.82
CA PHE A 110 6.90 -9.28 -13.84
C PHE A 110 7.80 -8.04 -13.72
N LEU A 111 7.94 -7.47 -12.52
CA LEU A 111 8.81 -6.32 -12.25
C LEU A 111 10.26 -6.62 -12.61
N VAL A 112 10.77 -7.79 -12.22
CA VAL A 112 12.13 -8.24 -12.55
C VAL A 112 12.32 -8.44 -14.05
N GLU A 113 11.34 -8.98 -14.75
CA GLU A 113 11.41 -9.12 -16.20
C GLU A 113 11.45 -7.76 -16.91
N GLN A 114 10.63 -6.79 -16.47
CA GLN A 114 10.70 -5.43 -17.02
C GLN A 114 12.04 -4.77 -16.72
N SER A 115 12.60 -4.98 -15.52
CA SER A 115 13.94 -4.45 -15.17
C SER A 115 15.05 -5.03 -16.05
N ARG A 116 15.00 -6.33 -16.39
CA ARG A 116 15.94 -6.97 -17.31
C ARG A 116 15.86 -6.43 -18.72
N ARG A 117 14.69 -6.00 -19.16
CA ARG A 117 14.52 -5.30 -20.45
C ARG A 117 15.11 -3.89 -20.45
N ALA A 118 15.04 -3.22 -19.30
CA ALA A 118 15.58 -1.87 -19.13
C ALA A 118 17.10 -1.86 -18.95
N VAL A 119 17.65 -2.87 -18.25
CA VAL A 119 19.10 -3.02 -18.00
C VAL A 119 19.49 -4.49 -18.16
N SER A 120 20.55 -4.73 -18.94
CA SER A 120 21.02 -6.09 -19.25
C SER A 120 21.75 -6.80 -18.10
N SER A 121 21.98 -6.11 -16.98
CA SER A 121 22.72 -6.64 -15.82
C SER A 121 21.78 -7.15 -14.75
N ALA A 122 22.08 -8.31 -14.15
CA ALA A 122 21.41 -8.77 -12.94
C ALA A 122 21.76 -7.87 -11.74
N PRO A 123 20.86 -7.72 -10.77
CA PRO A 123 21.17 -6.94 -9.58
C PRO A 123 22.17 -7.66 -8.67
N ASP A 124 23.05 -6.89 -8.04
CA ASP A 124 23.97 -7.38 -7.00
C ASP A 124 23.27 -7.47 -5.64
N ARG A 125 22.34 -6.54 -5.39
CA ARG A 125 21.50 -6.49 -4.18
C ARG A 125 20.08 -6.06 -4.54
N VAL A 126 19.11 -6.61 -3.83
CA VAL A 126 17.69 -6.32 -3.95
C VAL A 126 17.12 -6.09 -2.56
N VAL A 127 16.58 -4.92 -2.31
CA VAL A 127 15.79 -4.65 -1.11
C VAL A 127 14.32 -4.72 -1.48
N ILE A 128 13.56 -5.55 -0.76
CA ILE A 128 12.10 -5.63 -0.89
C ILE A 128 11.50 -5.09 0.41
N THR A 129 10.52 -4.20 0.29
CA THR A 129 9.85 -3.63 1.44
C THR A 129 8.58 -4.38 1.79
N VAL A 130 8.28 -4.40 3.10
CA VAL A 130 7.10 -5.01 3.69
C VAL A 130 6.52 -4.09 4.78
N PRO A 131 5.24 -4.19 5.12
CA PRO A 131 4.66 -3.44 6.24
C PRO A 131 5.45 -3.65 7.54
N ALA A 132 5.52 -2.60 8.36
CA ALA A 132 6.21 -2.66 9.65
C ALA A 132 5.62 -3.70 10.60
N THR A 133 4.32 -3.97 10.46
CA THR A 133 3.56 -4.94 11.25
C THR A 133 3.85 -6.40 10.90
N TRP A 134 4.59 -6.67 9.80
CA TRP A 134 4.90 -8.04 9.40
C TRP A 134 6.00 -8.64 10.26
N GLU A 135 5.64 -9.71 10.97
CA GLU A 135 6.56 -10.51 11.78
C GLU A 135 7.49 -11.37 10.91
N ARG A 136 8.44 -12.02 11.57
CA ARG A 136 9.50 -12.83 10.94
C ARG A 136 8.94 -13.85 9.94
N ALA A 137 7.89 -14.57 10.28
CA ALA A 137 7.32 -15.62 9.41
C ALA A 137 6.83 -15.05 8.06
N ARG A 138 6.13 -13.91 8.07
CA ARG A 138 5.69 -13.26 6.81
C ARG A 138 6.87 -12.73 5.99
N ARG A 139 7.94 -12.26 6.64
CA ARG A 139 9.16 -11.82 5.95
C ARG A 139 9.90 -12.99 5.28
N GLU A 140 9.94 -14.15 5.92
CA GLU A 140 10.50 -15.39 5.33
C GLU A 140 9.67 -15.86 4.13
N LEU A 141 8.33 -15.79 4.19
CA LEU A 141 7.46 -16.07 3.05
C LEU A 141 7.69 -15.08 1.87
N MET A 142 7.95 -13.80 2.17
CA MET A 142 8.28 -12.81 1.13
C MET A 142 9.63 -13.15 0.45
N ALA A 143 10.63 -13.57 1.20
CA ALA A 143 11.90 -14.02 0.63
C ALA A 143 11.70 -15.24 -0.27
N GLY A 144 10.83 -16.20 0.12
CA GLY A 144 10.45 -17.33 -0.72
C GLY A 144 9.70 -16.93 -2.00
N ALA A 145 8.81 -15.94 -1.92
CA ALA A 145 8.13 -15.39 -3.09
C ALA A 145 9.11 -14.70 -4.05
N ALA A 146 10.13 -14.01 -3.52
CA ALA A 146 11.19 -13.40 -4.31
C ALA A 146 12.04 -14.45 -5.05
N GLU A 147 12.39 -15.54 -4.37
CA GLU A 147 13.09 -16.69 -5.00
C GLU A 147 12.25 -17.30 -6.11
N ALA A 148 10.96 -17.54 -5.87
CA ALA A 148 10.02 -18.05 -6.89
C ALA A 148 9.83 -17.08 -8.08
N ALA A 149 10.08 -15.77 -7.86
CA ALA A 149 10.12 -14.76 -8.93
C ALA A 149 11.43 -14.73 -9.73
N GLY A 150 12.40 -15.57 -9.39
CA GLY A 150 13.71 -15.68 -10.04
C GLY A 150 14.74 -14.64 -9.56
N ILE A 151 14.57 -14.11 -8.36
CA ILE A 151 15.56 -13.29 -7.67
C ILE A 151 16.46 -14.23 -6.86
N ARG A 152 17.77 -14.03 -6.93
CA ARG A 152 18.73 -14.88 -6.20
C ARG A 152 18.61 -14.64 -4.68
N PRO A 153 18.37 -15.66 -3.85
CA PRO A 153 18.14 -15.50 -2.40
C PRO A 153 19.25 -14.74 -1.69
N GLU A 154 20.51 -14.99 -2.06
CA GLU A 154 21.69 -14.36 -1.46
C GLU A 154 21.79 -12.85 -1.73
N THR A 155 21.00 -12.33 -2.67
CA THR A 155 20.97 -10.89 -2.98
C THR A 155 19.82 -10.16 -2.30
N VAL A 156 18.85 -10.88 -1.69
CA VAL A 156 17.61 -10.32 -1.15
C VAL A 156 17.78 -9.88 0.30
N GLU A 157 17.37 -8.66 0.58
CA GLU A 157 17.19 -8.14 1.92
C GLU A 157 15.74 -7.63 2.09
N ILE A 158 15.13 -7.93 3.23
CA ILE A 158 13.77 -7.47 3.55
C ILE A 158 13.84 -6.34 4.57
N HIS A 159 13.32 -5.18 4.20
CA HIS A 159 13.19 -4.01 5.07
C HIS A 159 11.73 -3.59 5.22
N THR A 160 11.44 -2.73 6.20
CA THR A 160 10.08 -2.21 6.37
C THR A 160 9.85 -0.96 5.50
N GLU A 161 8.62 -0.80 5.01
CA GLU A 161 8.18 0.34 4.18
C GLU A 161 8.55 1.70 4.81
N PRO A 162 8.25 1.97 6.10
CA PRO A 162 8.58 3.25 6.70
C PRO A 162 10.08 3.50 6.85
N VAL A 163 10.90 2.46 6.96
CA VAL A 163 12.38 2.62 6.95
C VAL A 163 12.85 3.09 5.57
N ALA A 164 12.36 2.48 4.51
CA ALA A 164 12.70 2.89 3.14
C ALA A 164 12.19 4.31 2.84
N ALA A 165 10.97 4.64 3.28
CA ALA A 165 10.43 5.99 3.13
C ALA A 165 11.25 7.05 3.88
N ALA A 166 11.75 6.73 5.07
CA ALA A 166 12.66 7.61 5.82
C ALA A 166 13.99 7.84 5.07
N VAL A 167 14.56 6.78 4.47
CA VAL A 167 15.76 6.90 3.62
C VAL A 167 15.49 7.82 2.44
N TYR A 168 14.33 7.66 1.77
CA TYR A 168 13.93 8.53 0.67
C TYR A 168 13.89 9.98 1.13
N ALA A 169 13.18 10.29 2.20
CA ALA A 169 13.03 11.64 2.69
C ALA A 169 14.36 12.31 3.03
N LEU A 170 15.23 11.59 3.72
CA LEU A 170 16.53 12.13 4.17
C LEU A 170 17.53 12.28 3.01
N HIS A 171 17.48 11.42 1.99
CA HIS A 171 18.39 11.48 0.85
C HIS A 171 17.93 12.51 -0.18
N ASP A 172 16.67 12.50 -0.58
CA ASP A 172 16.16 13.31 -1.71
C ASP A 172 16.09 14.80 -1.37
N HIS A 173 15.79 15.12 -0.11
CA HIS A 173 15.61 16.50 0.33
C HIS A 173 16.83 17.11 1.02
N GLY A 174 18.01 16.44 0.92
CA GLY A 174 19.26 16.97 1.45
C GLY A 174 19.13 17.37 2.92
N MET A 175 18.36 16.62 3.70
CA MET A 175 18.11 16.96 5.09
C MET A 175 19.40 16.91 5.88
N ASP A 176 19.79 18.07 6.38
CA ASP A 176 20.96 18.23 7.23
C ASP A 176 20.85 17.31 8.47
N ARG A 177 22.01 16.96 8.96
CA ARG A 177 22.24 16.12 10.13
C ARG A 177 21.43 16.64 11.32
N ASP A 178 20.93 15.72 12.13
CA ASP A 178 20.20 15.96 13.38
C ASP A 178 18.71 16.34 13.27
N ARG A 179 18.05 16.11 12.10
CA ARG A 179 16.59 16.29 11.98
C ARG A 179 15.84 15.03 12.37
N THR A 180 14.70 15.23 13.07
CA THR A 180 13.75 14.20 13.41
C THR A 180 12.52 14.32 12.52
N VAL A 181 12.19 13.27 11.80
CA VAL A 181 11.08 13.24 10.85
C VAL A 181 10.08 12.15 11.22
N LEU A 182 8.80 12.41 11.02
CA LEU A 182 7.76 11.40 11.06
C LEU A 182 7.41 11.00 9.63
N VAL A 183 7.59 9.73 9.30
CA VAL A 183 7.08 9.14 8.06
C VAL A 183 5.64 8.74 8.30
N TYR A 184 4.73 9.21 7.44
CA TYR A 184 3.30 8.94 7.46
C TYR A 184 2.94 8.23 6.15
N ASP A 185 2.90 6.90 6.18
CA ASP A 185 2.61 6.09 4.98
C ASP A 185 1.14 5.67 4.97
N LEU A 186 0.33 6.37 4.16
CA LEU A 186 -1.06 6.03 3.91
C LEU A 186 -1.16 5.34 2.54
N GLY A 187 -1.01 4.03 2.57
CA GLY A 187 -1.01 3.17 1.40
C GLY A 187 -2.40 2.81 0.87
N GLY A 188 -2.46 1.78 0.02
CA GLY A 188 -3.71 1.24 -0.51
C GLY A 188 -4.50 0.43 0.50
N GLY A 189 -3.84 -0.30 1.40
CA GLY A 189 -4.47 -1.22 2.36
C GLY A 189 -4.19 -0.93 3.82
N THR A 190 -3.05 -0.31 4.13
CA THR A 190 -2.55 -0.07 5.48
C THR A 190 -2.16 1.38 5.67
N PHE A 191 -2.11 1.79 6.91
CA PHE A 191 -1.40 2.96 7.39
C PHE A 191 -0.21 2.48 8.20
N ASP A 192 0.98 2.93 7.85
CA ASP A 192 2.23 2.63 8.55
C ASP A 192 2.94 3.94 8.92
N LEU A 193 3.65 3.95 10.05
CA LEU A 193 4.42 5.11 10.46
C LEU A 193 5.74 4.73 11.13
N ALA A 194 6.74 5.59 10.98
CA ALA A 194 7.98 5.51 11.72
C ALA A 194 8.53 6.90 12.04
N ILE A 195 9.31 7.00 13.12
CA ILE A 195 10.08 8.18 13.45
C ILE A 195 11.53 7.89 13.07
N ALA A 196 12.15 8.76 12.30
CA ALA A 196 13.55 8.64 11.92
C ALA A 196 14.31 9.92 12.31
N ARG A 197 15.54 9.74 12.76
CA ARG A 197 16.47 10.83 13.09
C ARG A 197 17.69 10.74 12.24
N GLY A 198 18.04 11.83 11.55
CA GLY A 198 19.29 12.00 10.86
C GLY A 198 20.47 11.97 11.84
N THR A 199 21.57 11.36 11.47
CA THR A 199 22.81 11.29 12.24
C THR A 199 24.00 11.58 11.34
N ARG A 200 25.18 11.87 11.92
CA ARG A 200 26.42 12.10 11.15
C ARG A 200 26.80 10.89 10.28
N ASP A 201 26.41 9.70 10.69
CA ASP A 201 26.77 8.44 10.06
C ASP A 201 25.61 7.81 9.26
N GLY A 202 24.52 8.59 8.99
CA GLY A 202 23.34 8.10 8.31
C GLY A 202 22.06 8.50 9.02
N PHE A 203 21.19 7.55 9.35
CA PHE A 203 19.97 7.81 10.14
C PHE A 203 19.65 6.64 11.06
N THR A 204 18.85 6.93 12.08
CA THR A 204 18.35 5.93 13.02
C THR A 204 16.82 5.98 13.05
N VAL A 205 16.17 4.85 12.83
CA VAL A 205 14.73 4.69 13.11
C VAL A 205 14.57 4.58 14.61
N LEU A 206 13.75 5.45 15.18
CA LEU A 206 13.52 5.49 16.62
C LEU A 206 12.42 4.49 16.99
N GLY A 207 12.81 3.47 17.72
CA GLY A 207 11.94 2.44 18.26
C GLY A 207 11.21 1.59 17.22
N SER A 208 10.09 1.01 17.64
CA SER A 208 9.25 0.18 16.76
C SER A 208 8.31 1.05 15.95
N PRO A 209 8.25 0.87 14.62
CA PRO A 209 7.23 1.50 13.79
C PRO A 209 5.81 1.14 14.28
N GLY A 210 4.87 2.05 14.05
CA GLY A 210 3.44 1.84 14.32
C GLY A 210 2.65 1.65 13.03
N GLY A 211 1.34 1.44 13.18
CA GLY A 211 0.46 1.34 12.02
C GLY A 211 -0.93 0.80 12.35
N LEU A 212 -1.80 0.86 11.33
CA LEU A 212 -3.18 0.37 11.37
C LEU A 212 -3.42 -0.50 10.12
N SER A 213 -3.78 -1.76 10.32
CA SER A 213 -3.91 -2.74 9.24
C SER A 213 -5.13 -2.54 8.33
N ASP A 214 -6.15 -1.83 8.83
CA ASP A 214 -7.44 -1.67 8.14
C ASP A 214 -7.69 -0.23 7.67
N VAL A 215 -6.66 0.62 7.68
CA VAL A 215 -6.71 2.04 7.29
C VAL A 215 -5.86 2.24 6.04
N GLY A 216 -6.49 2.69 4.95
CA GLY A 216 -5.83 2.92 3.68
C GLY A 216 -6.81 3.21 2.56
N GLY A 217 -6.34 3.25 1.32
CA GLY A 217 -7.13 3.60 0.14
C GLY A 217 -8.38 2.75 -0.05
N LEU A 218 -8.34 1.47 0.30
CA LEU A 218 -9.49 0.57 0.22
C LEU A 218 -10.57 0.90 1.27
N ALA A 219 -10.17 1.30 2.48
CA ALA A 219 -11.13 1.77 3.48
C ALA A 219 -11.79 3.07 3.03
N ILE A 220 -11.05 3.94 2.34
CA ILE A 220 -11.59 5.16 1.72
C ILE A 220 -12.57 4.81 0.60
N ASP A 221 -12.28 3.81 -0.25
CA ASP A 221 -13.20 3.34 -1.30
C ASP A 221 -14.50 2.80 -0.69
N GLN A 222 -14.45 2.14 0.47
CA GLN A 222 -15.65 1.71 1.21
C GLN A 222 -16.46 2.91 1.75
N ALA A 223 -15.81 3.96 2.22
CA ALA A 223 -16.50 5.18 2.61
C ALA A 223 -17.20 5.84 1.41
N VAL A 224 -16.56 5.86 0.24
CA VAL A 224 -17.18 6.32 -1.01
C VAL A 224 -18.38 5.45 -1.38
N LEU A 225 -18.27 4.12 -1.26
CA LEU A 225 -19.39 3.21 -1.50
C LEU A 225 -20.58 3.52 -0.59
N ALA A 226 -20.34 3.82 0.68
CA ALA A 226 -21.40 4.23 1.60
C ALA A 226 -22.06 5.53 1.15
N LEU A 227 -21.28 6.55 0.74
CA LEU A 227 -21.84 7.80 0.20
C LEU A 227 -22.66 7.58 -1.07
N ILE A 228 -22.22 6.74 -1.99
CA ILE A 228 -22.99 6.37 -3.18
C ILE A 228 -24.30 5.71 -2.80
N ARG A 229 -24.27 4.80 -1.83
CA ARG A 229 -25.47 4.10 -1.33
C ARG A 229 -26.49 5.07 -0.74
N ASP A 230 -26.04 6.07 0.00
CA ASP A 230 -26.90 7.09 0.60
C ASP A 230 -27.55 8.00 -0.48
N ARG A 231 -26.87 8.20 -1.62
CA ARG A 231 -27.39 9.00 -2.76
C ARG A 231 -28.37 8.20 -3.65
N CYS A 232 -28.31 6.87 -3.64
CA CYS A 232 -29.20 5.99 -4.42
C CYS A 232 -29.79 4.89 -3.54
N PRO A 233 -30.72 5.23 -2.63
CA PRO A 233 -31.34 4.26 -1.73
C PRO A 233 -31.99 3.11 -2.52
N GLY A 234 -31.68 1.86 -2.13
CA GLY A 234 -32.23 0.66 -2.74
C GLY A 234 -31.61 0.23 -4.08
N ALA A 235 -30.99 1.13 -4.83
CA ALA A 235 -30.43 0.81 -6.15
C ALA A 235 -29.27 -0.19 -6.10
N LEU A 236 -28.52 -0.20 -5.00
CA LEU A 236 -27.37 -1.09 -4.77
C LEU A 236 -27.75 -2.40 -4.06
N ASP A 237 -28.93 -2.50 -3.47
CA ASP A 237 -29.28 -3.61 -2.59
C ASP A 237 -29.24 -4.97 -3.31
N SER A 238 -29.78 -5.04 -4.52
CA SER A 238 -29.73 -6.26 -5.33
C SER A 238 -28.30 -6.65 -5.76
N LEU A 239 -27.43 -5.67 -5.93
CA LEU A 239 -26.03 -5.88 -6.34
C LEU A 239 -25.17 -6.31 -5.14
N LEU A 240 -25.45 -5.81 -3.94
CA LEU A 240 -24.67 -6.05 -2.74
C LEU A 240 -25.18 -7.23 -1.92
N SER A 241 -26.48 -7.56 -1.98
CA SER A 241 -27.13 -8.56 -1.12
C SER A 241 -26.84 -10.03 -1.44
N GLY A 242 -25.95 -10.34 -2.39
CA GLY A 242 -25.42 -11.70 -2.60
C GLY A 242 -26.49 -12.81 -2.66
N GLY A 243 -27.47 -12.72 -3.57
CA GLY A 243 -28.45 -13.78 -3.79
C GLY A 243 -27.83 -15.07 -4.34
N ALA A 244 -28.63 -16.07 -4.66
CA ALA A 244 -28.21 -17.37 -5.20
C ALA A 244 -27.33 -17.30 -6.45
N ASP A 245 -27.31 -16.13 -7.12
CA ASP A 245 -26.50 -15.82 -8.30
C ASP A 245 -25.18 -15.07 -7.95
N ALA A 246 -24.72 -15.16 -6.71
CA ALA A 246 -23.51 -14.43 -6.24
C ALA A 246 -22.26 -14.77 -7.06
N ASP A 247 -22.21 -15.95 -7.67
CA ASP A 247 -21.12 -16.44 -8.53
C ASP A 247 -21.40 -16.21 -10.03
N ASP A 248 -22.53 -15.57 -10.40
CA ASP A 248 -22.78 -15.20 -11.80
C ASP A 248 -21.75 -14.16 -12.27
N ALA A 249 -21.11 -14.46 -13.39
CA ALA A 249 -20.12 -13.59 -14.02
C ALA A 249 -20.65 -12.17 -14.29
N ARG A 250 -21.96 -12.01 -14.52
CA ARG A 250 -22.61 -10.71 -14.69
C ARG A 250 -22.64 -9.92 -13.38
N ALA A 251 -23.03 -10.55 -12.27
CA ALA A 251 -23.05 -9.92 -10.96
C ALA A 251 -21.64 -9.51 -10.53
N LEU A 252 -20.66 -10.39 -10.73
CA LEU A 252 -19.25 -10.12 -10.44
C LEU A 252 -18.72 -8.93 -11.26
N ARG A 253 -19.05 -8.84 -12.57
CA ARG A 253 -18.68 -7.68 -13.41
C ARG A 253 -19.27 -6.37 -12.88
N ARG A 254 -20.56 -6.37 -12.51
CA ARG A 254 -21.22 -5.17 -11.96
C ARG A 254 -20.60 -4.71 -10.65
N ARG A 255 -20.22 -5.65 -9.76
CA ARG A 255 -19.50 -5.34 -8.52
C ARG A 255 -18.11 -4.78 -8.80
N THR A 256 -17.39 -5.35 -9.76
CA THR A 256 -16.08 -4.84 -10.18
C THR A 256 -16.19 -3.40 -10.71
N GLN A 257 -17.20 -3.11 -11.54
CA GLN A 257 -17.45 -1.76 -12.04
C GLN A 257 -17.81 -0.78 -10.91
N LEU A 258 -18.58 -1.20 -9.93
CA LEU A 258 -18.92 -0.38 -8.77
C LEU A 258 -17.67 -0.05 -7.93
N ALA A 259 -16.82 -1.05 -7.66
CA ALA A 259 -15.56 -0.82 -6.94
C ALA A 259 -14.64 0.16 -7.68
N GLU A 260 -14.60 0.07 -9.01
CA GLU A 260 -13.84 1.03 -9.83
C GLU A 260 -14.43 2.43 -9.81
N ALA A 261 -15.76 2.56 -9.84
CA ALA A 261 -16.41 3.86 -9.68
C ALA A 261 -16.02 4.49 -8.33
N CYS A 262 -16.03 3.72 -7.23
CA CYS A 262 -15.59 4.21 -5.92
C CYS A 262 -14.14 4.74 -5.96
N THR A 263 -13.23 3.97 -6.56
CA THR A 263 -11.84 4.40 -6.73
C THR A 263 -11.73 5.66 -7.59
N THR A 264 -12.51 5.75 -8.66
CA THR A 264 -12.56 6.93 -9.55
C THR A 264 -13.03 8.17 -8.78
N PHE A 265 -14.14 8.07 -8.05
CA PHE A 265 -14.62 9.16 -7.19
C PHE A 265 -13.53 9.63 -6.22
N LYS A 266 -12.89 8.71 -5.48
CA LYS A 266 -11.78 9.03 -4.58
C LYS A 266 -10.67 9.81 -5.28
N GLN A 267 -10.21 9.34 -6.44
CA GLN A 267 -9.14 9.96 -7.20
C GLN A 267 -9.54 11.33 -7.75
N GLN A 268 -10.74 11.47 -8.31
CA GLN A 268 -11.24 12.73 -8.82
C GLN A 268 -11.45 13.77 -7.72
N LEU A 269 -11.97 13.36 -6.55
CA LEU A 269 -12.15 14.23 -5.40
C LEU A 269 -10.81 14.62 -4.73
N SER A 270 -9.70 13.97 -5.05
CA SER A 270 -8.38 14.43 -4.62
C SER A 270 -7.91 15.67 -5.39
N VAL A 271 -8.36 15.85 -6.64
CA VAL A 271 -7.95 16.98 -7.51
C VAL A 271 -9.07 17.99 -7.75
N SER A 272 -10.35 17.56 -7.68
CA SER A 272 -11.53 18.40 -7.89
C SER A 272 -12.34 18.56 -6.62
N SER A 273 -13.10 19.66 -6.49
CA SER A 273 -14.03 19.88 -5.37
C SER A 273 -15.29 19.03 -5.47
N GLU A 274 -15.64 18.57 -6.68
CA GLU A 274 -16.85 17.81 -7.01
C GLU A 274 -16.57 16.85 -8.17
N HIS A 275 -17.24 15.71 -8.18
CA HIS A 275 -17.23 14.76 -9.30
C HIS A 275 -18.59 14.10 -9.46
N SER A 276 -19.06 14.01 -10.72
CA SER A 276 -20.28 13.30 -11.11
C SER A 276 -19.95 12.17 -12.06
N ASP A 277 -20.59 11.02 -11.87
CA ASP A 277 -20.46 9.87 -12.78
C ASP A 277 -21.79 9.14 -12.95
N MET A 278 -22.00 8.55 -14.12
CA MET A 278 -23.16 7.74 -14.43
C MET A 278 -22.88 6.27 -14.10
N LEU A 279 -23.49 5.77 -13.06
CA LEU A 279 -23.35 4.38 -12.61
C LEU A 279 -24.15 3.43 -13.53
N THR A 280 -23.57 3.11 -14.68
CA THR A 280 -24.20 2.27 -15.71
C THR A 280 -24.34 0.80 -15.33
N MET A 281 -23.66 0.36 -14.25
CA MET A 281 -23.82 -0.98 -13.70
C MET A 281 -25.15 -1.14 -12.93
N LEU A 282 -25.83 -0.04 -12.60
CA LEU A 282 -27.15 -0.04 -11.98
C LEU A 282 -28.26 -0.15 -13.04
N ASP A 283 -29.43 -0.63 -12.64
CA ASP A 283 -30.59 -0.76 -13.53
C ASP A 283 -31.83 -0.21 -12.80
N PRO A 284 -32.35 0.95 -13.25
CA PRO A 284 -31.81 1.81 -14.30
C PRO A 284 -30.46 2.48 -13.92
N PRO A 285 -29.67 2.97 -14.89
CA PRO A 285 -28.48 3.76 -14.61
C PRO A 285 -28.79 5.00 -13.77
N VAL A 286 -27.91 5.33 -12.84
CA VAL A 286 -28.09 6.45 -11.89
C VAL A 286 -26.87 7.39 -11.97
N GLU A 287 -27.13 8.69 -12.15
CA GLU A 287 -26.09 9.71 -11.99
C GLU A 287 -25.88 10.01 -10.51
N VAL A 288 -24.62 9.95 -10.07
CA VAL A 288 -24.23 10.26 -8.69
C VAL A 288 -23.22 11.40 -8.71
N THR A 289 -23.46 12.40 -7.86
CA THR A 289 -22.54 13.49 -7.60
C THR A 289 -22.09 13.43 -6.16
N LEU A 290 -20.77 13.46 -5.94
CA LEU A 290 -20.14 13.59 -4.62
C LEU A 290 -19.21 14.80 -4.59
N THR A 291 -19.09 15.42 -3.43
CA THR A 291 -18.18 16.52 -3.19
C THR A 291 -16.98 16.09 -2.34
N ARG A 292 -15.87 16.83 -2.42
CA ARG A 292 -14.73 16.64 -1.53
C ARG A 292 -15.13 16.82 -0.05
N ALA A 293 -16.14 17.66 0.23
CA ALA A 293 -16.65 17.84 1.58
C ALA A 293 -17.36 16.58 2.10
N ASP A 294 -18.17 15.90 1.25
CA ASP A 294 -18.79 14.63 1.59
C ASP A 294 -17.71 13.58 1.92
N LEU A 295 -16.67 13.47 1.07
CA LEU A 295 -15.58 12.52 1.28
C LEU A 295 -14.82 12.85 2.58
N ARG A 296 -14.49 14.12 2.82
CA ARG A 296 -13.79 14.58 4.05
C ARG A 296 -14.54 14.17 5.29
N GLU A 297 -15.85 14.40 5.32
CA GLU A 297 -16.67 14.04 6.47
C GLU A 297 -16.72 12.54 6.69
N ALA A 298 -16.89 11.77 5.61
CA ALA A 298 -16.97 10.31 5.67
C ALA A 298 -15.68 9.66 6.19
N ILE A 299 -14.50 10.18 5.81
CA ILE A 299 -13.21 9.60 6.21
C ILE A 299 -12.56 10.27 7.43
N ARG A 300 -13.12 11.34 7.95
CA ARG A 300 -12.60 12.07 9.13
C ARG A 300 -12.33 11.15 10.33
N PRO A 301 -13.21 10.22 10.74
CA PRO A 301 -12.94 9.33 11.87
C PRO A 301 -11.70 8.47 11.63
N MET A 302 -11.57 7.90 10.43
CA MET A 302 -10.43 7.06 10.05
C MET A 302 -9.11 7.87 10.05
N LEU A 303 -9.13 9.10 9.53
CA LEU A 303 -7.94 9.95 9.56
C LEU A 303 -7.60 10.38 11.00
N SER A 304 -8.59 10.59 11.86
CA SER A 304 -8.36 10.86 13.29
C SER A 304 -7.68 9.67 13.99
N ASP A 305 -8.03 8.44 13.62
CA ASP A 305 -7.38 7.23 14.15
C ASP A 305 -5.89 7.18 13.76
N THR A 306 -5.52 7.60 12.55
CA THR A 306 -4.11 7.68 12.15
C THR A 306 -3.32 8.70 12.95
N VAL A 307 -3.90 9.87 13.25
CA VAL A 307 -3.28 10.88 14.13
C VAL A 307 -3.10 10.34 15.56
N THR A 308 -4.12 9.67 16.07
CA THR A 308 -4.05 9.05 17.41
C THR A 308 -2.92 8.00 17.46
N GLU A 309 -2.73 7.24 16.40
CA GLU A 309 -1.64 6.29 16.30
C GLU A 309 -0.27 6.99 16.23
N CYS A 310 -0.15 8.10 15.48
CA CYS A 310 1.06 8.93 15.49
C CYS A 310 1.40 9.40 16.91
N GLU A 311 0.43 9.96 17.63
CA GLU A 311 0.63 10.42 19.00
C GLU A 311 0.98 9.28 19.96
N ARG A 312 0.40 8.11 19.77
CA ARG A 312 0.74 6.90 20.56
C ARG A 312 2.20 6.51 20.37
N VAL A 313 2.68 6.50 19.11
CA VAL A 313 4.07 6.14 18.79
C VAL A 313 5.03 7.21 19.30
N LEU A 314 4.73 8.51 19.12
CA LEU A 314 5.54 9.60 19.66
C LEU A 314 5.71 9.46 21.17
N ARG A 315 4.60 9.34 21.91
CA ARG A 315 4.63 9.18 23.37
C ARG A 315 5.39 7.95 23.84
N ALA A 316 5.29 6.83 23.11
CA ALA A 316 6.04 5.61 23.42
C ALA A 316 7.57 5.81 23.36
N HIS A 317 8.02 6.86 22.69
CA HIS A 317 9.43 7.23 22.57
C HIS A 317 9.80 8.50 23.35
N GLY A 318 8.89 8.99 24.22
CA GLY A 318 9.10 10.19 25.00
C GLY A 318 9.16 11.46 24.16
N LEU A 319 8.51 11.45 22.98
CA LEU A 319 8.46 12.55 22.03
C LEU A 319 7.03 13.11 21.93
N ASP A 320 6.95 14.33 21.45
CA ASP A 320 5.70 14.97 21.02
C ASP A 320 5.88 15.63 19.62
N TRP A 321 4.84 16.28 19.13
CA TRP A 321 4.88 16.96 17.83
C TRP A 321 5.97 18.02 17.74
N GLY A 322 6.30 18.70 18.85
CA GLY A 322 7.33 19.73 18.93
C GLY A 322 8.77 19.20 18.81
N ASP A 323 8.98 17.91 18.98
CA ASP A 323 10.29 17.26 18.81
C ASP A 323 10.59 16.87 17.36
N LEU A 324 9.60 17.04 16.46
CA LEU A 324 9.74 16.75 15.05
C LEU A 324 10.05 18.02 14.26
N ASP A 325 10.84 17.87 13.21
CA ASP A 325 11.14 18.94 12.25
C ASP A 325 10.19 18.94 11.05
N LEU A 326 9.64 17.75 10.70
CA LEU A 326 8.93 17.55 9.43
C LEU A 326 8.08 16.28 9.46
N ILE A 327 6.97 16.30 8.70
CA ILE A 327 6.18 15.12 8.38
C ILE A 327 6.37 14.79 6.89
N VAL A 328 6.62 13.51 6.60
CA VAL A 328 6.84 12.99 5.25
C VAL A 328 5.69 12.06 4.89
N PRO A 329 4.68 12.56 4.14
CA PRO A 329 3.59 11.73 3.67
C PRO A 329 4.04 10.90 2.46
N VAL A 330 3.86 9.59 2.54
CA VAL A 330 4.10 8.65 1.44
C VAL A 330 2.88 7.77 1.23
N GLY A 331 2.90 6.96 0.18
CA GLY A 331 1.75 6.16 -0.22
C GLY A 331 0.70 6.95 -1.01
N GLY A 332 0.01 6.28 -1.95
CA GLY A 332 -0.89 6.93 -2.90
C GLY A 332 -2.09 7.64 -2.26
N SER A 333 -2.56 7.18 -1.09
CA SER A 333 -3.70 7.78 -0.39
C SER A 333 -3.34 9.06 0.37
N SER A 334 -2.05 9.33 0.62
CA SER A 334 -1.59 10.58 1.21
C SER A 334 -1.77 11.80 0.28
N ARG A 335 -2.03 11.56 -1.02
CA ARG A 335 -2.36 12.61 -2.02
C ARG A 335 -3.71 13.29 -1.76
N LEU A 336 -4.57 12.74 -0.89
CA LEU A 336 -5.82 13.38 -0.51
C LEU A 336 -5.53 14.69 0.25
N PRO A 337 -6.02 15.87 -0.23
CA PRO A 337 -5.66 17.16 0.37
C PRO A 337 -5.96 17.23 1.87
N MET A 338 -7.05 16.58 2.30
CA MET A 338 -7.47 16.55 3.70
C MET A 338 -6.47 15.83 4.63
N VAL A 339 -5.59 14.98 4.09
CA VAL A 339 -4.52 14.34 4.87
C VAL A 339 -3.46 15.36 5.26
N GLY A 340 -2.94 16.11 4.29
CA GLY A 340 -1.95 17.16 4.56
C GLY A 340 -2.49 18.27 5.44
N GLU A 341 -3.73 18.71 5.17
CA GLU A 341 -4.43 19.70 6.00
C GLU A 341 -4.53 19.24 7.47
N MET A 342 -5.02 18.04 7.71
CA MET A 342 -5.16 17.47 9.05
C MET A 342 -3.82 17.34 9.77
N LEU A 343 -2.78 16.86 9.08
CA LEU A 343 -1.45 16.74 9.65
C LEU A 343 -0.88 18.10 10.03
N THR A 344 -1.03 19.11 9.17
CA THR A 344 -0.61 20.48 9.44
C THR A 344 -1.37 21.07 10.62
N ASP A 345 -2.70 20.95 10.63
CA ASP A 345 -3.56 21.49 11.69
C ASP A 345 -3.23 20.86 13.06
N ARG A 346 -2.92 19.56 13.08
CA ARG A 346 -2.67 18.83 14.32
C ARG A 346 -1.27 19.04 14.88
N SER A 347 -0.27 19.06 14.00
CA SER A 347 1.15 19.10 14.40
C SER A 347 1.72 20.53 14.45
N GLY A 348 1.18 21.44 13.64
CA GLY A 348 1.78 22.75 13.39
C GLY A 348 3.07 22.68 12.57
N LEU A 349 3.41 21.51 12.02
CA LEU A 349 4.66 21.25 11.31
C LEU A 349 4.51 21.36 9.79
N PRO A 350 5.60 21.63 9.08
CA PRO A 350 5.64 21.48 7.64
C PRO A 350 5.35 20.03 7.24
N VAL A 351 4.45 19.85 6.28
CA VAL A 351 4.20 18.57 5.61
C VAL A 351 4.90 18.62 4.26
N LEU A 352 5.77 17.65 4.02
CA LEU A 352 6.57 17.61 2.78
C LEU A 352 5.67 17.34 1.58
N ASP A 353 5.86 18.11 0.50
CA ASP A 353 5.25 17.79 -0.79
C ASP A 353 6.12 16.76 -1.53
N VAL A 354 5.65 15.50 -1.56
CA VAL A 354 6.32 14.40 -2.27
C VAL A 354 5.69 14.26 -3.64
N SER A 355 6.45 14.54 -4.70
CA SER A 355 5.93 14.57 -6.08
C SER A 355 5.42 13.21 -6.57
N GLU A 356 6.10 12.11 -6.21
CA GLU A 356 5.75 10.73 -6.58
C GLU A 356 5.73 9.84 -5.31
N PRO A 357 4.75 10.04 -4.40
CA PRO A 357 4.72 9.32 -3.12
C PRO A 357 4.62 7.79 -3.27
N GLU A 358 4.10 7.30 -4.39
CA GLU A 358 4.06 5.88 -4.76
C GLU A 358 5.43 5.29 -5.11
N LEU A 359 6.44 6.11 -5.43
CA LEU A 359 7.81 5.68 -5.70
C LEU A 359 8.76 5.89 -4.53
N ALA A 360 8.37 6.67 -3.55
CA ALA A 360 9.23 7.06 -2.43
C ALA A 360 9.81 5.84 -1.71
N VAL A 361 8.97 4.86 -1.40
CA VAL A 361 9.37 3.61 -0.71
C VAL A 361 10.32 2.78 -1.57
N ALA A 362 9.99 2.55 -2.85
CA ALA A 362 10.86 1.79 -3.75
C ALA A 362 12.21 2.48 -4.01
N THR A 363 12.21 3.82 -4.09
CA THR A 363 13.45 4.61 -4.26
C THR A 363 14.32 4.54 -3.01
N GLY A 364 13.74 4.70 -1.82
CA GLY A 364 14.45 4.55 -0.56
C GLY A 364 15.00 3.13 -0.37
N ALA A 365 14.25 2.11 -0.77
CA ALA A 365 14.70 0.72 -0.80
C ALA A 365 15.92 0.52 -1.72
N ALA A 366 15.93 1.18 -2.88
CA ALA A 366 17.08 1.12 -3.79
C ALA A 366 18.32 1.79 -3.19
N TRP A 367 18.17 2.91 -2.48
CA TRP A 367 19.28 3.53 -1.75
C TRP A 367 19.79 2.68 -0.59
N LEU A 368 18.92 1.98 0.13
CA LEU A 368 19.32 0.97 1.12
C LEU A 368 20.16 -0.14 0.45
N ALA A 369 19.68 -0.66 -0.68
CA ALA A 369 20.40 -1.68 -1.45
C ALA A 369 21.78 -1.20 -1.92
N GLN A 370 21.92 0.08 -2.25
CA GLN A 370 23.20 0.67 -2.64
C GLN A 370 24.18 0.85 -1.46
N GLY A 371 23.68 0.81 -0.23
CA GLY A 371 24.46 1.13 0.97
C GLY A 371 24.82 2.61 1.08
N ALA A 372 24.06 3.46 0.37
CA ALA A 372 24.31 4.90 0.33
C ALA A 372 24.06 5.57 1.69
N VAL A 373 23.21 4.96 2.51
CA VAL A 373 22.87 5.47 3.85
C VAL A 373 22.86 4.30 4.83
N PRO A 374 23.80 4.23 5.81
CA PRO A 374 23.73 3.23 6.87
C PRO A 374 22.47 3.44 7.71
N ALA A 375 21.53 2.51 7.63
CA ALA A 375 20.35 2.50 8.47
C ALA A 375 20.65 1.73 9.76
N ARG A 376 20.47 2.37 10.90
CA ARG A 376 20.45 1.69 12.21
C ARG A 376 19.02 1.68 12.73
N ILE A 377 18.55 0.51 13.15
CA ILE A 377 17.29 0.41 13.91
C ILE A 377 17.71 0.45 15.38
N ALA A 378 17.29 1.48 16.10
CA ALA A 378 17.49 1.51 17.55
C ALA A 378 16.73 0.35 18.18
N ALA A 379 17.34 -0.36 19.12
CA ALA A 379 16.62 -1.37 19.88
C ALA A 379 15.38 -0.72 20.54
N PRO A 380 14.23 -1.39 20.57
CA PRO A 380 13.08 -0.87 21.28
C PRO A 380 13.45 -0.64 22.75
N PRO A 381 12.92 0.39 23.41
CA PRO A 381 13.08 0.55 24.84
C PRO A 381 12.61 -0.74 25.55
N PRO A 382 13.19 -1.13 26.69
CA PRO A 382 12.76 -2.30 27.41
C PRO A 382 11.25 -2.23 27.65
N ALA A 383 10.56 -3.32 27.37
CA ALA A 383 9.10 -3.42 27.43
C ALA A 383 8.62 -3.34 28.88
N ASP A 384 8.34 -2.14 29.38
CA ASP A 384 7.69 -1.94 30.68
C ASP A 384 6.15 -1.83 30.58
N THR A 385 5.58 -2.01 29.39
CA THR A 385 4.11 -2.08 29.27
C THR A 385 3.74 -3.02 28.12
N PRO A 386 2.99 -4.11 28.41
CA PRO A 386 2.46 -4.96 27.34
C PRO A 386 1.53 -4.12 26.46
N PRO A 387 1.53 -4.32 25.13
CA PRO A 387 0.58 -3.67 24.27
C PRO A 387 -0.83 -4.00 24.79
N GLN A 388 -1.66 -2.98 25.01
CA GLN A 388 -3.06 -3.20 25.36
C GLN A 388 -3.69 -3.90 24.14
N SER A 389 -3.78 -5.23 24.23
CA SER A 389 -4.53 -6.02 23.28
C SER A 389 -5.98 -5.52 23.30
N ARG A 390 -6.53 -5.22 22.14
CA ARG A 390 -7.96 -4.99 21.96
C ARG A 390 -8.71 -6.13 22.66
N PRO A 391 -9.79 -5.86 23.40
CA PRO A 391 -10.54 -6.94 24.07
C PRO A 391 -10.96 -7.96 23.02
N PRO A 392 -10.83 -9.28 23.29
CA PRO A 392 -11.22 -10.33 22.37
C PRO A 392 -12.70 -10.14 21.98
N GLY A 393 -12.97 -9.96 20.68
CA GLY A 393 -14.32 -9.73 20.15
C GLY A 393 -14.63 -8.31 19.65
N ALA A 394 -13.72 -7.34 19.77
CA ALA A 394 -13.88 -6.04 19.15
C ALA A 394 -13.61 -6.13 17.63
N LEU A 395 -14.64 -5.91 16.83
CA LEU A 395 -14.51 -5.84 15.37
C LEU A 395 -13.65 -4.64 14.96
N PRO A 396 -12.81 -4.76 13.93
CA PRO A 396 -12.14 -3.62 13.31
C PRO A 396 -13.13 -2.51 12.95
N THR A 397 -12.74 -1.25 13.10
CA THR A 397 -13.64 -0.09 12.90
C THR A 397 -14.27 -0.10 11.49
N GLY A 398 -13.50 -0.47 10.46
CA GLY A 398 -14.01 -0.62 9.08
C GLY A 398 -15.02 -1.74 8.92
N VAL A 399 -14.83 -2.88 9.59
CA VAL A 399 -15.77 -4.03 9.57
C VAL A 399 -17.07 -3.67 10.32
N ARG A 400 -16.99 -2.90 11.40
CA ARG A 400 -18.15 -2.43 12.15
C ARG A 400 -18.99 -1.46 11.33
N ALA A 401 -18.36 -0.53 10.62
CA ALA A 401 -19.05 0.38 9.71
C ALA A 401 -19.75 -0.36 8.56
N LEU A 402 -19.14 -1.44 8.03
CA LEU A 402 -19.74 -2.29 7.00
C LEU A 402 -20.94 -3.07 7.51
N LEU A 403 -20.91 -3.57 8.75
CA LEU A 403 -22.02 -4.26 9.39
C LEU A 403 -23.16 -3.30 9.75
N ASP A 404 -22.85 -2.13 10.26
CA ASP A 404 -23.82 -1.07 10.56
C ASP A 404 -24.48 -0.53 9.27
N ALA A 405 -23.76 -0.59 8.14
CA ALA A 405 -24.28 -0.29 6.80
C ALA A 405 -25.10 -1.44 6.18
N GLY A 406 -25.26 -2.57 6.88
CA GLY A 406 -26.04 -3.72 6.42
C GLY A 406 -25.42 -4.49 5.25
N LEU A 407 -24.11 -4.38 5.05
CA LEU A 407 -23.39 -5.14 4.05
C LEU A 407 -23.18 -6.57 4.54
N THR A 408 -23.98 -7.50 4.02
CA THR A 408 -23.94 -8.93 4.33
C THR A 408 -23.16 -9.73 3.29
N ASP A 409 -22.11 -9.18 2.71
CA ASP A 409 -21.28 -9.91 1.76
C ASP A 409 -20.52 -11.04 2.47
N ARG A 410 -20.45 -12.19 1.80
CA ARG A 410 -19.76 -13.40 2.28
C ARG A 410 -18.30 -13.11 2.69
N MET A 411 -17.62 -12.18 2.02
CA MET A 411 -16.27 -11.74 2.38
C MET A 411 -16.23 -10.95 3.70
N VAL A 412 -17.24 -10.10 3.96
CA VAL A 412 -17.37 -9.38 5.23
C VAL A 412 -17.69 -10.35 6.36
N LEU A 413 -18.59 -11.31 6.12
CA LEU A 413 -18.92 -12.36 7.09
C LEU A 413 -17.75 -13.31 7.36
N GLU A 414 -16.94 -13.65 6.35
CA GLU A 414 -15.71 -14.43 6.53
C GLU A 414 -14.65 -13.64 7.30
N ALA A 415 -14.45 -12.34 7.00
CA ALA A 415 -13.56 -11.47 7.77
C ALA A 415 -14.00 -11.35 9.24
N VAL A 416 -15.31 -11.24 9.49
CA VAL A 416 -15.88 -11.21 10.83
C VAL A 416 -15.71 -12.55 11.56
N ARG A 417 -15.87 -13.68 10.86
CA ARG A 417 -15.63 -15.01 11.45
C ARG A 417 -14.17 -15.22 11.80
N ARG A 418 -13.24 -14.76 10.95
CA ARG A 418 -11.78 -14.83 11.20
C ARG A 418 -11.32 -13.92 12.34
N ALA A 419 -11.97 -12.77 12.56
CA ALA A 419 -11.67 -11.90 13.69
C ALA A 419 -12.18 -12.45 15.04
N ARG A 420 -13.00 -13.53 15.03
CA ARG A 420 -13.55 -14.20 16.23
C ARG A 420 -12.87 -15.53 16.56
N SER A 421 -12.06 -16.07 15.65
CA SER A 421 -11.19 -17.23 15.87
C SER A 421 -9.77 -16.81 16.21
#